data_31dc87b266b8f5e3f5695641c9a27f11
#
_entry.id   31dc87b266b8f5e3f5695641c9a27f11
#
_cell.length_a   1.000
_cell.length_b   1.000
_cell.length_c   1.000
_cell.angle_alpha   90.00
_cell.angle_beta   90.00
_cell.angle_gamma   90.00
#
_symmetry.space_group_name_H-M   'P 1'
#
loop_
_entity.id
_entity.type
_entity.pdbx_description
1 polymer ?
#
loop_
_entity_poly.entity_id
_entity_poly.type
_entity_poly.pdbx_seq_one_letter_code
_entity_poly.pdbx_strand_id
1 'polypeptide(L)'
;LARLLPELAVAAAREARRDEQGMARLFELTARLLERVAAEHTVVLALEDLHWADASTRHLLAYLFRTLRTGRLVVLATYRSDDIHRRHPLRPLLAELDRLRTVQRVELGRFNREEVHRQIAGILAREPEADRVDDIFERSDGNAFFVEELAVAADEGCCTGLTDTLRDLLLVRVEGL
;
A
#
# COMPACT_ATOMS: atom_id res chain seq x y z
N LEU A 1 6.43 -37.52 -13.23
CA LEU A 1 6.92 -38.14 -11.99
C LEU A 1 5.78 -38.75 -11.16
N ALA A 2 4.66 -38.04 -10.87
CA ALA A 2 3.52 -38.54 -10.08
C ALA A 2 2.87 -39.85 -10.65
N ARG A 3 2.97 -40.11 -11.96
CA ARG A 3 2.49 -41.36 -12.61
C ARG A 3 3.45 -42.53 -12.43
N LEU A 4 4.73 -42.26 -12.11
CA LEU A 4 5.75 -43.31 -11.98
C LEU A 4 5.98 -43.72 -10.51
N LEU A 5 5.61 -42.90 -9.56
CA LEU A 5 5.81 -43.11 -8.12
C LEU A 5 4.59 -42.60 -7.33
N PRO A 6 3.49 -43.40 -7.26
CA PRO A 6 2.24 -43.00 -6.61
C PRO A 6 2.44 -42.71 -5.10
N GLU A 7 3.40 -43.32 -4.46
CA GLU A 7 3.76 -43.07 -3.05
C GLU A 7 4.25 -41.63 -2.79
N LEU A 8 5.01 -41.07 -3.73
CA LEU A 8 5.46 -39.67 -3.64
C LEU A 8 4.31 -38.69 -3.85
N ALA A 9 3.34 -39.04 -4.70
CA ALA A 9 2.14 -38.22 -4.88
C ALA A 9 1.28 -38.19 -3.60
N VAL A 10 1.15 -39.32 -2.91
CA VAL A 10 0.43 -39.42 -1.64
C VAL A 10 1.16 -38.65 -0.52
N ALA A 11 2.49 -38.75 -0.45
CA ALA A 11 3.29 -38.00 0.52
C ALA A 11 3.16 -36.49 0.28
N ALA A 12 3.33 -36.02 -0.93
CA ALA A 12 3.17 -34.61 -1.32
C ALA A 12 1.75 -34.07 -1.03
N ALA A 13 0.71 -34.87 -1.30
CA ALA A 13 -0.66 -34.50 -0.98
C ALA A 13 -0.93 -34.40 0.54
N ARG A 14 -0.27 -35.25 1.35
CA ARG A 14 -0.37 -35.17 2.81
C ARG A 14 0.35 -33.93 3.36
N GLU A 15 1.50 -33.60 2.81
CA GLU A 15 2.27 -32.42 3.20
C GLU A 15 1.50 -31.15 2.83
N ALA A 16 0.99 -31.03 1.61
CA ALA A 16 0.15 -29.91 1.18
C ALA A 16 -1.08 -29.73 2.10
N ARG A 17 -1.76 -30.81 2.51
CA ARG A 17 -2.89 -30.73 3.43
C ARG A 17 -2.48 -30.25 4.84
N ARG A 18 -1.31 -30.63 5.31
CA ARG A 18 -0.78 -30.13 6.60
C ARG A 18 -0.49 -28.64 6.53
N ASP A 19 0.08 -28.19 5.43
CA ASP A 19 0.36 -26.79 5.19
C ASP A 19 -0.93 -25.97 5.07
N GLU A 20 -1.95 -26.46 4.38
CA GLU A 20 -3.27 -25.83 4.30
C GLU A 20 -3.94 -25.74 5.68
N GLN A 21 -3.87 -26.78 6.50
CA GLN A 21 -4.42 -26.78 7.86
C GLN A 21 -3.64 -25.81 8.77
N GLY A 22 -2.33 -25.77 8.64
CA GLY A 22 -1.46 -24.82 9.35
C GLY A 22 -1.80 -23.37 9.01
N MET A 23 -1.99 -23.08 7.72
CA MET A 23 -2.39 -21.76 7.23
C MET A 23 -3.77 -21.35 7.74
N ALA A 24 -4.77 -22.23 7.64
CA ALA A 24 -6.11 -21.94 8.14
C ALA A 24 -6.11 -21.63 9.64
N ARG A 25 -5.35 -22.38 10.42
CA ARG A 25 -5.17 -22.13 11.85
C ARG A 25 -4.47 -20.79 12.14
N LEU A 26 -3.46 -20.45 11.36
CA LEU A 26 -2.79 -19.16 11.49
C LEU A 26 -3.77 -18.01 11.22
N PHE A 27 -4.60 -18.11 10.19
CA PHE A 27 -5.61 -17.12 9.86
C PHE A 27 -6.64 -16.94 10.97
N GLU A 28 -7.10 -18.06 11.53
CA GLU A 28 -8.03 -18.07 12.68
C GLU A 28 -7.41 -17.40 13.90
N LEU A 29 -6.18 -17.74 14.25
CA LEU A 29 -5.48 -17.16 15.38
C LEU A 29 -5.22 -15.68 15.21
N THR A 30 -4.89 -15.24 13.99
CA THR A 30 -4.71 -13.82 13.66
C THR A 30 -6.02 -13.05 13.82
N ALA A 31 -7.14 -13.60 13.30
CA ALA A 31 -8.45 -12.97 13.46
C ALA A 31 -8.84 -12.85 14.94
N ARG A 32 -8.69 -13.93 15.73
CA ARG A 32 -8.98 -13.91 17.18
C ARG A 32 -8.11 -12.92 17.95
N LEU A 33 -6.84 -12.79 17.58
CA LEU A 33 -5.95 -11.80 18.19
C LEU A 33 -6.47 -10.39 17.94
N LEU A 34 -6.77 -10.07 16.67
CA LEU A 34 -7.29 -8.75 16.30
C LEU A 34 -8.63 -8.46 16.97
N GLU A 35 -9.56 -9.43 17.05
CA GLU A 35 -10.82 -9.29 17.76
C GLU A 35 -10.62 -8.99 19.25
N ARG A 36 -9.73 -9.71 19.92
CA ARG A 36 -9.45 -9.48 21.33
C ARG A 36 -8.88 -8.10 21.61
N VAL A 37 -7.93 -7.66 20.81
CA VAL A 37 -7.34 -6.31 20.96
C VAL A 37 -8.37 -5.25 20.64
N ALA A 38 -9.16 -5.45 19.57
CA ALA A 38 -10.20 -4.52 19.15
C ALA A 38 -11.41 -4.44 20.10
N ALA A 39 -11.59 -5.43 20.99
CA ALA A 39 -12.61 -5.39 22.02
C ALA A 39 -12.30 -4.34 23.11
N GLU A 40 -11.03 -4.16 23.45
CA GLU A 40 -10.58 -3.26 24.52
C GLU A 40 -10.10 -1.90 23.95
N HIS A 41 -9.46 -1.92 22.79
CA HIS A 41 -8.82 -0.75 22.17
C HIS A 41 -9.29 -0.54 20.74
N THR A 42 -9.17 0.71 20.24
CA THR A 42 -9.29 0.96 18.82
C THR A 42 -7.99 0.54 18.13
N VAL A 43 -8.11 -0.39 17.19
CA VAL A 43 -6.98 -0.91 16.41
C VAL A 43 -7.00 -0.28 15.03
N VAL A 44 -5.87 0.26 14.60
CA VAL A 44 -5.64 0.69 13.21
C VAL A 44 -4.55 -0.22 12.64
N LEU A 45 -4.91 -0.99 11.62
CA LEU A 45 -3.99 -1.84 10.89
C LEU A 45 -3.66 -1.17 9.55
N ALA A 46 -2.42 -0.71 9.40
CA ALA A 46 -1.93 -0.14 8.15
C ALA A 46 -1.17 -1.21 7.35
N LEU A 47 -1.54 -1.38 6.10
CA LEU A 47 -0.95 -2.33 5.16
C LEU A 47 -0.52 -1.56 3.92
N GLU A 48 0.76 -1.35 3.78
CA GLU A 48 1.30 -0.62 2.65
C GLU A 48 1.66 -1.53 1.48
N ASP A 49 1.58 -0.98 0.28
CA ASP A 49 2.04 -1.61 -0.95
C ASP A 49 1.46 -3.00 -1.23
N LEU A 50 0.14 -3.17 -1.05
CA LEU A 50 -0.54 -4.45 -1.29
C LEU A 50 -0.31 -5.05 -2.69
N HIS A 51 0.13 -4.26 -3.66
CA HIS A 51 0.48 -4.77 -4.98
C HIS A 51 1.69 -5.72 -4.96
N TRP A 52 2.53 -5.68 -3.91
CA TRP A 52 3.61 -6.63 -3.67
C TRP A 52 3.20 -7.84 -2.81
N ALA A 53 1.97 -7.87 -2.29
CA ALA A 53 1.54 -8.93 -1.40
C ALA A 53 1.56 -10.30 -2.10
N ASP A 54 2.10 -11.30 -1.41
CA ASP A 54 2.09 -12.69 -1.87
C ASP A 54 0.69 -13.33 -1.80
N ALA A 55 0.56 -14.55 -2.28
CA ALA A 55 -0.72 -15.27 -2.28
C ALA A 55 -1.25 -15.50 -0.86
N SER A 56 -0.36 -15.83 0.09
CA SER A 56 -0.71 -16.12 1.48
C SER A 56 -1.26 -14.89 2.18
N THR A 57 -0.61 -13.75 1.99
CA THR A 57 -1.04 -12.45 2.52
C THR A 57 -2.40 -12.05 1.96
N ARG A 58 -2.61 -12.19 0.64
CA ARG A 58 -3.92 -11.90 0.02
C ARG A 58 -5.04 -12.80 0.55
N HIS A 59 -4.76 -14.10 0.76
CA HIS A 59 -5.73 -15.04 1.33
C HIS A 59 -6.05 -14.71 2.80
N LEU A 60 -5.04 -14.35 3.60
CA LEU A 60 -5.25 -13.89 4.97
C LEU A 60 -6.14 -12.65 5.00
N LEU A 61 -5.87 -11.65 4.16
CA LEU A 61 -6.67 -10.44 4.10
C LEU A 61 -8.11 -10.73 3.70
N ALA A 62 -8.33 -11.54 2.65
CA ALA A 62 -9.66 -11.97 2.25
C ALA A 62 -10.40 -12.67 3.41
N TYR A 63 -9.71 -13.51 4.16
CA TYR A 63 -10.26 -14.18 5.33
C TYR A 63 -10.63 -13.19 6.43
N LEU A 64 -9.74 -12.26 6.79
CA LEU A 64 -9.97 -11.25 7.81
C LEU A 64 -11.17 -10.36 7.46
N PHE A 65 -11.26 -9.85 6.24
CA PHE A 65 -12.38 -9.02 5.81
C PHE A 65 -13.74 -9.75 5.80
N ARG A 66 -13.75 -11.07 5.62
CA ARG A 66 -14.97 -11.87 5.71
C ARG A 66 -15.37 -12.17 7.16
N THR A 67 -14.40 -12.34 8.04
CA THR A 67 -14.59 -12.84 9.41
C THR A 67 -14.77 -11.71 10.40
N LEU A 68 -13.94 -10.66 10.33
CA LEU A 68 -13.96 -9.53 11.25
C LEU A 68 -15.10 -8.56 10.88
N ARG A 69 -16.23 -8.71 11.53
CA ARG A 69 -17.43 -7.87 11.28
C ARG A 69 -17.77 -6.95 12.43
N THR A 70 -17.18 -7.18 13.59
CA THR A 70 -17.46 -6.45 14.83
C THR A 70 -16.16 -6.04 15.49
N GLY A 71 -16.19 -4.93 16.22
CA GLY A 71 -15.02 -4.42 16.94
C GLY A 71 -14.58 -3.03 16.45
N ARG A 72 -13.64 -2.47 17.19
CA ARG A 72 -13.04 -1.15 16.91
C ARG A 72 -11.78 -1.33 16.07
N LEU A 73 -11.92 -1.89 14.85
CA LEU A 73 -10.83 -2.15 13.92
C LEU A 73 -11.01 -1.34 12.64
N VAL A 74 -10.01 -0.57 12.30
CA VAL A 74 -9.87 0.11 11.00
C VAL A 74 -8.69 -0.50 10.26
N VAL A 75 -8.89 -0.88 9.00
CA VAL A 75 -7.81 -1.35 8.13
C VAL A 75 -7.59 -0.32 7.04
N LEU A 76 -6.38 0.22 6.99
CA LEU A 76 -5.91 1.09 5.93
C LEU A 76 -4.99 0.29 5.01
N ALA A 77 -5.30 0.23 3.73
CA ALA A 77 -4.49 -0.49 2.78
C ALA A 77 -4.15 0.40 1.59
N THR A 78 -2.87 0.44 1.21
CA THR A 78 -2.42 1.20 0.05
C THR A 78 -1.97 0.27 -1.07
N TYR A 79 -2.14 0.70 -2.30
CA TYR A 79 -1.59 0.06 -3.48
C TYR A 79 -1.47 1.08 -4.62
N ARG A 80 -0.58 0.81 -5.58
CA ARG A 80 -0.46 1.63 -6.78
C ARG A 80 -1.44 1.16 -7.83
N SER A 81 -2.34 2.05 -8.28
CA SER A 81 -3.32 1.75 -9.32
C SER A 81 -2.67 1.38 -10.64
N ASP A 82 -1.55 2.03 -10.98
CA ASP A 82 -0.82 1.86 -12.23
C ASP A 82 -0.20 0.45 -12.35
N ASP A 83 0.17 -0.16 -11.21
CA ASP A 83 0.73 -1.50 -11.17
C ASP A 83 -0.35 -2.59 -11.31
N ILE A 84 -1.65 -2.23 -11.16
CA ILE A 84 -2.76 -3.18 -11.19
C ILE A 84 -3.24 -3.44 -12.62
N HIS A 85 -2.42 -4.12 -13.43
CA HIS A 85 -2.80 -4.55 -14.78
C HIS A 85 -3.88 -5.63 -14.80
N ARG A 86 -4.43 -5.97 -15.98
CA ARG A 86 -5.60 -6.90 -16.11
C ARG A 86 -5.42 -8.27 -15.46
N ARG A 87 -4.19 -8.79 -15.36
CA ARG A 87 -3.88 -10.11 -14.80
C ARG A 87 -3.26 -10.01 -13.40
N HIS A 88 -3.24 -8.82 -12.79
CA HIS A 88 -2.61 -8.63 -11.50
C HIS A 88 -3.30 -9.47 -10.41
N PRO A 89 -2.53 -10.21 -9.56
CA PRO A 89 -3.09 -11.12 -8.57
C PRO A 89 -3.91 -10.45 -7.45
N LEU A 90 -3.80 -9.12 -7.27
CA LEU A 90 -4.58 -8.37 -6.29
C LEU A 90 -6.02 -8.09 -6.77
N ARG A 91 -6.29 -8.12 -8.07
CA ARG A 91 -7.62 -7.76 -8.62
C ARG A 91 -8.80 -8.55 -8.04
N PRO A 92 -8.71 -9.88 -7.85
CA PRO A 92 -9.81 -10.62 -7.24
C PRO A 92 -10.13 -10.15 -5.83
N LEU A 93 -9.12 -9.85 -5.01
CA LEU A 93 -9.30 -9.30 -3.66
C LEU A 93 -9.94 -7.92 -3.71
N LEU A 94 -9.46 -7.00 -4.56
CA LEU A 94 -10.06 -5.68 -4.72
C LEU A 94 -11.52 -5.76 -5.14
N ALA A 95 -11.85 -6.62 -6.12
CA ALA A 95 -13.22 -6.83 -6.57
C ALA A 95 -14.13 -7.43 -5.48
N GLU A 96 -13.60 -8.20 -4.56
CA GLU A 96 -14.32 -8.69 -3.39
C GLU A 96 -14.55 -7.56 -2.38
N LEU A 97 -13.52 -6.75 -2.10
CA LEU A 97 -13.59 -5.62 -1.19
C LEU A 97 -14.59 -4.56 -1.67
N ASP A 98 -14.63 -4.25 -2.94
CA ASP A 98 -15.57 -3.28 -3.54
C ASP A 98 -17.05 -3.67 -3.32
N ARG A 99 -17.35 -4.94 -3.02
CA ARG A 99 -18.71 -5.41 -2.70
C ARG A 99 -19.08 -5.23 -1.22
N LEU A 100 -18.11 -4.95 -0.38
CA LEU A 100 -18.33 -4.79 1.06
C LEU A 100 -18.73 -3.34 1.36
N ARG A 101 -19.89 -3.16 2.02
CA ARG A 101 -20.38 -1.83 2.41
C ARG A 101 -19.49 -1.12 3.45
N THR A 102 -18.62 -1.87 4.11
CA THR A 102 -17.69 -1.39 5.14
C THR A 102 -16.36 -0.94 4.57
N VAL A 103 -16.15 -1.12 3.27
CA VAL A 103 -14.92 -0.71 2.59
C VAL A 103 -15.19 0.57 1.80
N GLN A 104 -14.32 1.54 1.97
CA GLN A 104 -14.30 2.77 1.19
C GLN A 104 -13.00 2.83 0.40
N ARG A 105 -13.11 2.98 -0.90
CA ARG A 105 -11.98 3.23 -1.77
C ARG A 105 -11.74 4.72 -1.88
N VAL A 106 -10.50 5.13 -1.66
CA VAL A 106 -10.06 6.51 -1.82
C VAL A 106 -9.01 6.54 -2.92
N GLU A 107 -9.25 7.31 -3.96
CA GLU A 107 -8.28 7.54 -5.02
C GLU A 107 -7.55 8.85 -4.74
N LEU A 108 -6.23 8.77 -4.61
CA LEU A 108 -5.38 9.93 -4.43
C LEU A 108 -4.86 10.36 -5.81
N GLY A 109 -5.36 11.47 -6.28
CA GLY A 109 -4.89 12.09 -7.51
C GLY A 109 -3.62 12.92 -7.29
N ARG A 110 -3.07 13.41 -8.38
CA ARG A 110 -2.02 14.43 -8.34
C ARG A 110 -2.60 15.76 -7.88
N PHE A 111 -1.82 16.54 -7.18
CA PHE A 111 -2.20 17.88 -6.75
C PHE A 111 -2.32 18.82 -7.95
N ASN A 112 -3.35 19.64 -7.94
CA ASN A 112 -3.41 20.80 -8.81
C ASN A 112 -2.53 21.94 -8.24
N ARG A 113 -2.37 23.02 -9.01
CA ARG A 113 -1.52 24.16 -8.65
C ARG A 113 -1.88 24.78 -7.29
N GLU A 114 -3.18 24.89 -6.97
CA GLU A 114 -3.63 25.46 -5.70
C GLU A 114 -3.33 24.55 -4.51
N GLU A 115 -3.43 23.23 -4.70
CA GLU A 115 -3.06 22.24 -3.69
C GLU A 115 -1.55 22.23 -3.44
N VAL A 116 -0.74 22.35 -4.50
CA VAL A 116 0.72 22.52 -4.40
C VAL A 116 1.06 23.78 -3.61
N HIS A 117 0.43 24.91 -3.95
CA HIS A 117 0.60 26.16 -3.20
C HIS A 117 0.31 25.99 -1.70
N ARG A 118 -0.82 25.36 -1.35
CA ARG A 118 -1.20 25.09 0.05
C ARG A 118 -0.21 24.17 0.76
N GLN A 119 0.28 23.16 0.06
CA GLN A 119 1.29 22.24 0.63
C GLN A 119 2.58 23.00 0.92
N ILE A 120 3.10 23.78 -0.03
CA ILE A 120 4.32 24.58 0.15
C ILE A 120 4.16 25.57 1.31
N ALA A 121 3.02 26.28 1.37
CA ALA A 121 2.74 27.21 2.46
C ALA A 121 2.73 26.52 3.84
N GLY A 122 2.18 25.30 3.90
CA GLY A 122 2.18 24.49 5.12
C GLY A 122 3.57 24.02 5.55
N ILE A 123 4.41 23.62 4.60
CA ILE A 123 5.80 23.15 4.86
C ILE A 123 6.66 24.31 5.33
N LEU A 124 6.61 25.44 4.62
CA LEU A 124 7.48 26.59 4.88
C LEU A 124 6.94 27.50 6.00
N ALA A 125 5.73 27.25 6.50
CA ALA A 125 5.00 28.10 7.46
C ALA A 125 4.96 29.59 7.05
N ARG A 126 4.93 29.86 5.74
CA ARG A 126 4.87 31.20 5.13
C ARG A 126 4.25 31.12 3.74
N GLU A 127 3.77 32.25 3.25
CA GLU A 127 3.22 32.35 1.90
C GLU A 127 4.35 32.22 0.85
N PRO A 128 4.24 31.26 -0.09
CA PRO A 128 5.23 31.09 -1.14
C PRO A 128 5.03 32.12 -2.27
N GLU A 129 6.12 32.49 -2.93
CA GLU A 129 6.07 33.31 -4.14
C GLU A 129 5.43 32.54 -5.31
N ALA A 130 4.64 33.22 -6.15
CA ALA A 130 3.90 32.59 -7.25
C ALA A 130 4.82 31.83 -8.22
N ASP A 131 5.95 32.46 -8.59
CA ASP A 131 6.93 31.88 -9.50
C ASP A 131 7.55 30.59 -8.95
N ARG A 132 7.74 30.53 -7.63
CA ARG A 132 8.23 29.33 -6.94
C ARG A 132 7.19 28.19 -6.97
N VAL A 133 5.92 28.55 -6.79
CA VAL A 133 4.82 27.55 -6.86
C VAL A 133 4.74 26.95 -8.27
N ASP A 134 4.88 27.79 -9.29
CA ASP A 134 4.83 27.37 -10.69
C ASP A 134 6.01 26.45 -11.05
N ASP A 135 7.24 26.81 -10.66
CA ASP A 135 8.42 25.95 -10.86
C ASP A 135 8.27 24.59 -10.18
N ILE A 136 7.84 24.59 -8.90
CA ILE A 136 7.64 23.33 -8.16
C ILE A 136 6.49 22.50 -8.75
N PHE A 137 5.40 23.13 -9.17
CA PHE A 137 4.28 22.42 -9.79
C PHE A 137 4.69 21.74 -11.09
N GLU A 138 5.39 22.44 -12.00
CA GLU A 138 5.87 21.87 -13.25
C GLU A 138 6.85 20.70 -13.01
N ARG A 139 7.78 20.85 -12.08
CA ARG A 139 8.79 19.83 -11.78
C ARG A 139 8.25 18.63 -11.03
N SER A 140 7.30 18.83 -10.11
CA SER A 140 6.68 17.74 -9.34
C SER A 140 5.58 17.00 -10.10
N ASP A 141 5.04 17.61 -11.16
CA ASP A 141 3.83 17.15 -11.87
C ASP A 141 2.70 16.85 -10.88
N GLY A 142 2.59 17.66 -9.81
CA GLY A 142 1.59 17.52 -8.75
C GLY A 142 1.77 16.30 -7.84
N ASN A 143 2.92 15.65 -7.85
CA ASN A 143 3.21 14.58 -6.90
C ASN A 143 3.54 15.18 -5.54
N ALA A 144 2.70 14.94 -4.53
CA ALA A 144 2.81 15.52 -3.20
C ALA A 144 4.19 15.30 -2.53
N PHE A 145 4.78 14.12 -2.71
CA PHE A 145 6.11 13.82 -2.18
C PHE A 145 7.20 14.68 -2.87
N PHE A 146 7.14 14.81 -4.19
CA PHE A 146 8.10 15.66 -4.93
C PHE A 146 7.90 17.14 -4.63
N VAL A 147 6.66 17.58 -4.38
CA VAL A 147 6.39 18.95 -3.93
C VAL A 147 7.09 19.22 -2.60
N GLU A 148 6.99 18.31 -1.64
CA GLU A 148 7.63 18.43 -0.32
C GLU A 148 9.15 18.53 -0.46
N GLU A 149 9.78 17.60 -1.16
CA GLU A 149 11.23 17.56 -1.36
C GLU A 149 11.75 18.82 -2.08
N LEU A 150 11.05 19.25 -3.12
CA LEU A 150 11.44 20.46 -3.86
C LEU A 150 11.23 21.72 -3.05
N ALA A 151 10.19 21.80 -2.22
CA ALA A 151 9.94 22.95 -1.36
C ALA A 151 11.03 23.10 -0.29
N VAL A 152 11.41 22.00 0.36
CA VAL A 152 12.49 21.99 1.36
C VAL A 152 13.83 22.36 0.72
N ALA A 153 14.19 21.73 -0.40
CA ALA A 153 15.42 22.02 -1.12
C ALA A 153 15.53 23.48 -1.55
N ALA A 154 14.42 24.08 -1.99
CA ALA A 154 14.37 25.47 -2.41
C ALA A 154 14.50 26.44 -1.23
N ASP A 155 14.05 26.07 -0.03
CA ASP A 155 14.18 26.88 1.19
C ASP A 155 15.61 26.84 1.74
N GLU A 156 16.28 25.70 1.64
CA GLU A 156 17.68 25.52 2.05
C GLU A 156 18.69 26.16 1.07
N GLY A 157 18.22 26.77 -0.01
CA GLY A 157 19.06 27.43 -1.02
C GLY A 157 19.85 26.47 -1.91
N CYS A 158 19.41 25.22 -2.01
CA CYS A 158 20.05 24.19 -2.84
C CYS A 158 19.72 24.45 -4.31
N CYS A 159 20.64 25.12 -5.03
CA CYS A 159 20.47 25.52 -6.45
C CYS A 159 20.36 24.35 -7.44
N THR A 160 20.60 23.13 -7.04
CA THR A 160 20.59 21.94 -7.91
C THR A 160 19.30 21.14 -7.89
N GLY A 161 18.33 21.54 -7.09
CA GLY A 161 16.91 21.14 -7.24
C GLY A 161 16.54 19.67 -7.01
N LEU A 162 17.48 18.82 -6.68
CA LEU A 162 17.23 17.43 -6.29
C LEU A 162 17.92 17.21 -4.95
N THR A 163 17.15 16.94 -3.90
CA THR A 163 17.71 16.43 -2.65
C THR A 163 18.36 15.08 -2.91
N ASP A 164 19.36 14.71 -2.11
CA ASP A 164 20.00 13.38 -2.22
C ASP A 164 18.96 12.28 -2.10
N THR A 165 17.93 12.45 -1.28
CA THR A 165 16.78 11.56 -1.14
C THR A 165 16.02 11.35 -2.45
N LEU A 166 15.77 12.41 -3.20
CA LEU A 166 15.08 12.35 -4.50
C LEU A 166 15.94 11.68 -5.58
N ARG A 167 17.25 11.94 -5.53
CA ARG A 167 18.24 11.32 -6.42
C ARG A 167 18.30 9.82 -6.18
N ASP A 168 18.38 9.39 -4.92
CA ASP A 168 18.44 7.97 -4.53
C ASP A 168 17.15 7.23 -4.91
N LEU A 169 15.98 7.84 -4.71
CA LEU A 169 14.70 7.27 -5.09
C LEU A 169 14.53 7.12 -6.61
N LEU A 170 15.02 8.08 -7.38
CA LEU A 170 15.01 7.99 -8.84
C LEU A 170 15.99 6.91 -9.34
N LEU A 171 17.14 6.76 -8.71
CA LEU A 171 18.12 5.70 -9.04
C LEU A 171 17.56 4.31 -8.76
N VAL A 172 16.93 4.09 -7.60
CA VAL A 172 16.27 2.81 -7.26
C VAL A 172 15.17 2.45 -8.25
N ARG A 173 14.45 3.44 -8.78
CA ARG A 173 13.38 3.21 -9.77
C ARG A 173 13.91 2.88 -11.16
N VAL A 174 15.08 3.39 -11.51
CA VAL A 174 15.75 3.10 -12.81
C VAL A 174 16.46 1.75 -12.78
N GLU A 175 17.00 1.34 -11.63
CA GLU A 175 17.67 0.03 -11.48
C GLU A 175 16.68 -1.13 -11.35
N GLY A 176 15.40 -0.86 -11.11
CA GLY A 176 14.33 -1.87 -10.99
C GLY A 176 13.53 -2.11 -12.27
N LEU A 177 13.93 -1.53 -13.41
CA LEU A 177 13.41 -1.76 -14.76
C LEU A 177 14.28 -2.73 -15.54
#